data_5de2fce6a94803af50dbd211b3e7026a
#
_entry.id   5de2fce6a94803af50dbd211b3e7026a
#
_cell.length_a   1.000
_cell.length_b   1.000
_cell.length_c   1.000
_cell.angle_alpha   90.00
_cell.angle_beta   90.00
_cell.angle_gamma   90.00
#
_symmetry.space_group_name_H-M   'P 1'
#
loop_
_entity.id
_entity.type
_entity.pdbx_description
1 polymer ?
#
loop_
_entity_poly.entity_id
_entity_poly.type
_entity_poly.pdbx_seq_one_letter_code
_entity_poly.pdbx_strand_id
1 'polypeptide(L)'
;CYSTITLDLRVNPIPSPAVPDPIEVCDEDNDGFTFFDIETYESDIINGELDITISYYETLTNAQNAVEPLVSPYFNIVPDSQIIFVRAENDLTGCFNIVEQELVTLPSPVLPVIIEDIILCDQDGDGVTVFDLTQRDDDILGDQTTVDFELTYHETLEDAETGDNPIINTSSYVNLSNPQTIYVRLEDLNNGCVSTGEFDLIVSLPPVIIQPTPLELCDDE
;
A
#
# COMPACT_ATOMS: atom_id res chain seq x y z
N CYS A 1 -44.61 47.57 44.91
CA CYS A 1 -43.19 47.61 44.47
C CYS A 1 -42.95 46.37 43.66
N TYR A 2 -42.37 46.52 42.45
CA TYR A 2 -41.89 45.42 41.62
C TYR A 2 -40.44 45.71 41.22
N SER A 3 -39.67 44.65 40.96
CA SER A 3 -38.32 44.73 40.44
C SER A 3 -38.34 44.06 39.08
N THR A 4 -37.65 44.62 38.09
CA THR A 4 -37.46 44.05 36.77
C THR A 4 -36.01 43.69 36.58
N ILE A 5 -35.75 42.56 35.89
CA ILE A 5 -34.46 42.12 35.46
C ILE A 5 -34.49 42.02 33.91
N THR A 6 -33.46 42.44 33.27
CA THR A 6 -33.27 42.25 31.82
C THR A 6 -32.49 40.95 31.61
N LEU A 7 -32.94 40.14 30.63
CA LEU A 7 -32.25 38.99 30.08
C LEU A 7 -31.84 39.28 28.67
N ASP A 8 -30.54 39.33 28.42
CA ASP A 8 -30.02 39.45 27.07
C ASP A 8 -29.93 38.06 26.44
N LEU A 9 -30.59 37.88 25.31
CA LEU A 9 -30.52 36.68 24.49
C LEU A 9 -29.52 36.91 23.34
N ARG A 10 -28.50 36.08 23.28
CA ARG A 10 -27.51 36.10 22.19
C ARG A 10 -27.62 34.84 21.38
N VAL A 11 -27.76 34.94 20.06
CA VAL A 11 -27.73 33.83 19.12
C VAL A 11 -26.36 33.87 18.42
N ASN A 12 -25.60 32.79 18.61
CA ASN A 12 -24.31 32.60 17.93
C ASN A 12 -24.51 31.77 16.65
N PRO A 13 -23.76 32.04 15.58
CA PRO A 13 -23.77 31.20 14.39
C PRO A 13 -23.21 29.82 14.74
N ILE A 14 -23.69 28.80 14.03
CA ILE A 14 -23.08 27.47 14.04
C ILE A 14 -21.94 27.43 13.01
N PRO A 15 -20.90 26.60 13.20
CA PRO A 15 -19.88 26.35 12.19
C PRO A 15 -20.47 25.82 10.88
N SER A 16 -19.78 26.06 9.76
CA SER A 16 -20.15 25.58 8.44
C SER A 16 -19.01 24.74 7.84
N PRO A 17 -18.71 23.56 8.45
CA PRO A 17 -17.65 22.69 7.95
C PRO A 17 -17.94 22.25 6.51
N ALA A 18 -16.88 22.13 5.71
CA ALA A 18 -16.99 21.50 4.40
C ALA A 18 -17.14 19.98 4.55
N VAL A 19 -17.85 19.36 3.62
CA VAL A 19 -17.89 17.90 3.50
C VAL A 19 -16.60 17.48 2.81
N PRO A 20 -15.75 16.66 3.46
CA PRO A 20 -14.49 16.22 2.85
C PRO A 20 -14.70 15.15 1.78
N ASP A 21 -13.69 14.97 0.94
CA ASP A 21 -13.60 13.82 0.04
C ASP A 21 -13.38 12.52 0.85
N PRO A 22 -13.74 11.35 0.31
CA PRO A 22 -13.42 10.06 0.96
C PRO A 22 -11.93 9.91 1.26
N ILE A 23 -11.60 9.30 2.40
CA ILE A 23 -10.22 8.86 2.68
C ILE A 23 -10.09 7.45 2.12
N GLU A 24 -9.26 7.30 1.08
CA GLU A 24 -9.02 6.04 0.38
C GLU A 24 -7.67 5.47 0.80
N VAL A 25 -7.62 4.20 1.21
CA VAL A 25 -6.40 3.52 1.65
C VAL A 25 -6.36 2.11 1.06
N CYS A 26 -5.21 1.72 0.51
CA CYS A 26 -5.00 0.37 0.01
C CYS A 26 -5.03 -0.65 1.15
N ASP A 27 -5.71 -1.75 0.90
CA ASP A 27 -5.81 -2.89 1.80
C ASP A 27 -4.86 -3.99 1.31
N GLU A 28 -3.79 -4.25 2.07
CA GLU A 28 -2.70 -5.15 1.64
C GLU A 28 -3.11 -6.62 1.58
N ASP A 29 -4.03 -7.06 2.44
CA ASP A 29 -4.50 -8.45 2.51
C ASP A 29 -5.92 -8.66 1.98
N ASN A 30 -6.56 -7.57 1.52
CA ASN A 30 -7.89 -7.54 0.92
C ASN A 30 -8.98 -8.12 1.84
N ASP A 31 -8.87 -7.91 3.16
CA ASP A 31 -9.87 -8.35 4.13
C ASP A 31 -10.94 -7.28 4.42
N GLY A 32 -10.79 -6.09 3.85
CA GLY A 32 -11.69 -4.94 3.97
C GLY A 32 -11.37 -4.06 5.19
N PHE A 33 -10.27 -4.31 5.91
CA PHE A 33 -9.90 -3.58 7.11
C PHE A 33 -8.48 -3.02 7.02
N THR A 34 -8.33 -1.73 7.39
CA THR A 34 -7.02 -1.07 7.42
C THR A 34 -7.02 0.11 8.38
N PHE A 35 -5.88 0.78 8.53
CA PHE A 35 -5.74 1.99 9.35
C PHE A 35 -5.87 3.24 8.49
N PHE A 36 -6.72 4.17 8.94
CA PHE A 36 -6.97 5.46 8.31
C PHE A 36 -6.39 6.60 9.13
N ASP A 37 -5.64 7.50 8.49
CA ASP A 37 -5.36 8.81 9.07
C ASP A 37 -6.60 9.70 8.89
N ILE A 38 -7.48 9.70 9.90
CA ILE A 38 -8.76 10.40 9.85
C ILE A 38 -8.61 11.92 9.93
N GLU A 39 -7.42 12.43 10.25
CA GLU A 39 -7.11 13.86 10.33
C GLU A 39 -6.64 14.45 8.97
N THR A 40 -6.53 13.61 7.92
CA THR A 40 -6.03 14.00 6.59
C THR A 40 -6.68 15.27 6.03
N TYR A 41 -8.01 15.42 6.17
CA TYR A 41 -8.77 16.54 5.61
C TYR A 41 -9.21 17.58 6.65
N GLU A 42 -8.60 17.61 7.85
CA GLU A 42 -9.02 18.52 8.92
C GLU A 42 -9.02 19.99 8.50
N SER A 43 -7.98 20.43 7.78
CA SER A 43 -7.88 21.79 7.27
C SER A 43 -8.99 22.16 6.27
N ASP A 44 -9.40 21.21 5.44
CA ASP A 44 -10.43 21.38 4.43
C ASP A 44 -11.80 21.42 5.09
N ILE A 45 -12.03 20.56 6.09
CA ILE A 45 -13.25 20.54 6.89
C ILE A 45 -13.46 21.88 7.63
N ILE A 46 -12.39 22.42 8.24
CA ILE A 46 -12.44 23.72 8.93
C ILE A 46 -12.83 24.86 7.98
N ASN A 47 -12.52 24.74 6.68
CA ASN A 47 -12.94 25.69 5.62
C ASN A 47 -12.57 27.15 5.92
N GLY A 48 -11.43 27.37 6.61
CA GLY A 48 -10.92 28.70 6.96
C GLY A 48 -11.65 29.40 8.10
N GLU A 49 -12.58 28.75 8.79
CA GLU A 49 -13.19 29.27 10.01
C GLU A 49 -12.16 29.36 11.14
N LEU A 50 -12.36 30.29 12.07
CA LEU A 50 -11.47 30.48 13.22
C LEU A 50 -12.09 29.90 14.49
N ASP A 51 -11.22 29.52 15.44
CA ASP A 51 -11.62 28.99 16.73
C ASP A 51 -12.51 27.74 16.61
N ILE A 52 -12.17 26.85 15.64
CA ILE A 52 -12.85 25.56 15.42
C ILE A 52 -11.95 24.41 15.88
N THR A 53 -12.53 23.56 16.72
CA THR A 53 -11.94 22.25 17.08
C THR A 53 -12.69 21.14 16.37
N ILE A 54 -11.94 20.24 15.72
CA ILE A 54 -12.46 19.03 15.06
C ILE A 54 -12.34 17.83 15.98
N SER A 55 -13.35 16.97 15.93
CA SER A 55 -13.33 15.65 16.61
C SER A 55 -14.13 14.63 15.80
N TYR A 56 -13.72 13.36 15.87
CA TYR A 56 -14.22 12.28 15.04
C TYR A 56 -14.95 11.24 15.89
N TYR A 57 -16.00 10.61 15.33
CA TYR A 57 -16.86 9.68 16.07
C TYR A 57 -17.39 8.57 15.15
N GLU A 58 -17.57 7.35 15.72
CA GLU A 58 -18.18 6.23 14.98
C GLU A 58 -19.67 6.42 14.70
N THR A 59 -20.38 7.14 15.58
CA THR A 59 -21.83 7.31 15.47
C THR A 59 -22.23 8.77 15.55
N LEU A 60 -23.33 9.13 14.85
CA LEU A 60 -23.93 10.46 14.96
C LEU A 60 -24.29 10.82 16.40
N THR A 61 -24.77 9.84 17.19
CA THR A 61 -25.13 10.05 18.59
C THR A 61 -23.91 10.43 19.44
N ASN A 62 -22.77 9.78 19.22
CA ASN A 62 -21.53 10.10 19.93
C ASN A 62 -21.04 11.50 19.54
N ALA A 63 -21.10 11.84 18.25
CA ALA A 63 -20.75 13.17 17.74
C ALA A 63 -21.65 14.28 18.32
N GLN A 64 -22.95 14.04 18.44
CA GLN A 64 -23.90 15.00 19.02
C GLN A 64 -23.64 15.25 20.51
N ASN A 65 -23.22 14.23 21.24
CA ASN A 65 -22.99 14.30 22.70
C ASN A 65 -21.51 14.54 23.06
N ALA A 66 -20.59 14.58 22.09
CA ALA A 66 -19.14 14.68 22.27
C ALA A 66 -18.59 13.60 23.21
N VAL A 67 -19.00 12.34 23.03
CA VAL A 67 -18.57 11.19 23.83
C VAL A 67 -17.87 10.16 22.96
N GLU A 68 -16.84 9.49 23.51
CA GLU A 68 -16.07 8.45 22.83
C GLU A 68 -15.48 8.93 21.49
N PRO A 69 -14.65 10.00 21.48
CA PRO A 69 -14.01 10.43 20.25
C PRO A 69 -13.00 9.39 19.74
N LEU A 70 -12.90 9.27 18.42
CA LEU A 70 -11.91 8.46 17.73
C LEU A 70 -10.52 9.11 17.79
N VAL A 71 -9.48 8.30 17.63
CA VAL A 71 -8.08 8.72 17.60
C VAL A 71 -7.46 8.26 16.28
N SER A 72 -6.68 9.13 15.65
CA SER A 72 -5.89 8.81 14.45
C SER A 72 -4.57 8.10 14.84
N PRO A 73 -4.11 7.06 14.09
CA PRO A 73 -4.87 6.41 13.02
C PRO A 73 -6.00 5.53 13.57
N TYR A 74 -7.12 5.50 12.86
CA TYR A 74 -8.32 4.74 13.20
C TYR A 74 -8.40 3.45 12.38
N PHE A 75 -8.63 2.31 13.02
CA PHE A 75 -8.88 1.03 12.36
C PHE A 75 -10.39 0.87 12.11
N ASN A 76 -10.82 0.73 10.85
CA ASN A 76 -12.23 0.60 10.52
C ASN A 76 -12.84 -0.68 11.11
N ILE A 77 -14.12 -0.63 11.46
CA ILE A 77 -14.89 -1.75 12.04
C ILE A 77 -15.97 -2.29 11.09
N VAL A 78 -16.14 -1.62 9.95
CA VAL A 78 -17.02 -2.08 8.86
C VAL A 78 -16.13 -2.26 7.63
N PRO A 79 -16.14 -3.45 7.00
CA PRO A 79 -15.26 -3.72 5.86
C PRO A 79 -15.63 -2.88 4.63
N ASP A 80 -14.66 -2.66 3.77
CA ASP A 80 -14.72 -1.99 2.47
C ASP A 80 -15.04 -0.49 2.53
N SER A 81 -16.13 -0.09 3.18
CA SER A 81 -16.51 1.32 3.33
C SER A 81 -17.20 1.56 4.66
N GLN A 82 -16.77 2.61 5.36
CA GLN A 82 -17.35 3.03 6.63
C GLN A 82 -17.52 4.55 6.66
N ILE A 83 -18.68 5.01 7.18
CA ILE A 83 -18.89 6.42 7.47
C ILE A 83 -18.57 6.67 8.94
N ILE A 84 -17.78 7.71 9.20
CA ILE A 84 -17.56 8.32 10.51
C ILE A 84 -18.12 9.74 10.54
N PHE A 85 -18.34 10.30 11.72
CA PHE A 85 -18.94 11.61 11.90
C PHE A 85 -17.93 12.60 12.45
N VAL A 86 -17.79 13.73 11.76
CA VAL A 86 -16.85 14.79 12.09
C VAL A 86 -17.61 15.94 12.71
N ARG A 87 -17.33 16.25 13.99
CA ARG A 87 -17.89 17.37 14.71
C ARG A 87 -16.93 18.55 14.65
N ALA A 88 -17.40 19.66 14.08
CA ALA A 88 -16.73 20.96 14.11
C ALA A 88 -17.40 21.82 15.20
N GLU A 89 -16.67 22.17 16.24
CA GLU A 89 -17.17 22.97 17.35
C GLU A 89 -16.41 24.29 17.46
N ASN A 90 -17.15 25.40 17.63
CA ASN A 90 -16.55 26.69 17.90
C ASN A 90 -16.19 26.84 19.36
N ASP A 91 -14.91 26.99 19.67
CA ASP A 91 -14.33 26.99 21.02
C ASP A 91 -14.85 28.13 21.92
N LEU A 92 -15.30 29.24 21.30
CA LEU A 92 -15.76 30.41 22.05
C LEU A 92 -17.25 30.30 22.43
N THR A 93 -18.05 29.61 21.61
CA THR A 93 -19.50 29.59 21.75
C THR A 93 -20.06 28.22 22.12
N GLY A 94 -19.31 27.14 21.89
CA GLY A 94 -19.77 25.76 22.02
C GLY A 94 -20.81 25.34 20.98
N CYS A 95 -21.08 26.20 19.97
CA CYS A 95 -21.94 25.82 18.86
C CYS A 95 -21.20 24.88 17.93
N PHE A 96 -21.87 23.83 17.44
CA PHE A 96 -21.25 22.83 16.59
C PHE A 96 -22.13 22.46 15.40
N ASN A 97 -21.48 21.87 14.40
CA ASN A 97 -22.13 21.20 13.29
C ASN A 97 -21.40 19.89 12.99
N ILE A 98 -22.05 18.96 12.31
CA ILE A 98 -21.52 17.62 12.04
C ILE A 98 -21.61 17.36 10.55
N VAL A 99 -20.53 16.83 9.98
CA VAL A 99 -20.46 16.30 8.62
C VAL A 99 -20.03 14.84 8.64
N GLU A 100 -20.29 14.14 7.56
CA GLU A 100 -19.88 12.76 7.36
C GLU A 100 -18.53 12.72 6.65
N GLN A 101 -17.66 11.78 7.04
CA GLN A 101 -16.42 11.42 6.39
C GLN A 101 -16.50 9.94 6.00
N GLU A 102 -16.36 9.65 4.72
CA GLU A 102 -16.29 8.28 4.22
C GLU A 102 -14.84 7.80 4.29
N LEU A 103 -14.66 6.56 4.78
CA LEU A 103 -13.42 5.79 4.77
C LEU A 103 -13.61 4.65 3.77
N VAL A 104 -12.70 4.47 2.83
CA VAL A 104 -12.80 3.44 1.77
C VAL A 104 -11.51 2.65 1.73
N THR A 105 -11.60 1.32 1.84
CA THR A 105 -10.47 0.43 1.55
C THR A 105 -10.45 0.12 0.06
N LEU A 106 -9.28 0.25 -0.56
CA LEU A 106 -9.08 -0.08 -1.96
C LEU A 106 -8.38 -1.44 -2.07
N PRO A 107 -8.85 -2.35 -2.93
CA PRO A 107 -8.20 -3.64 -3.08
C PRO A 107 -6.80 -3.48 -3.68
N SER A 108 -5.83 -4.19 -3.10
CA SER A 108 -4.47 -4.30 -3.62
C SER A 108 -4.34 -5.45 -4.62
N PRO A 109 -3.41 -5.36 -5.59
CA PRO A 109 -3.10 -6.47 -6.48
C PRO A 109 -2.72 -7.73 -5.70
N VAL A 110 -3.10 -8.90 -6.22
CA VAL A 110 -2.81 -10.18 -5.56
C VAL A 110 -1.58 -10.81 -6.19
N LEU A 111 -0.51 -10.98 -5.41
CA LEU A 111 0.67 -11.73 -5.80
C LEU A 111 0.59 -13.20 -5.34
N PRO A 112 1.25 -14.15 -6.03
CA PRO A 112 1.40 -15.50 -5.53
C PRO A 112 2.23 -15.48 -4.24
N VAL A 113 1.93 -16.38 -3.31
CA VAL A 113 2.65 -16.51 -2.02
C VAL A 113 4.15 -16.75 -2.21
N ILE A 114 4.51 -17.42 -3.30
CA ILE A 114 5.90 -17.68 -3.70
C ILE A 114 5.98 -17.44 -5.21
N ILE A 115 6.93 -16.61 -5.62
CA ILE A 115 7.37 -16.48 -7.00
C ILE A 115 8.58 -17.39 -7.16
N GLU A 116 8.50 -18.33 -8.09
CA GLU A 116 9.58 -19.33 -8.30
C GLU A 116 10.85 -18.67 -8.83
N ASP A 117 12.02 -19.09 -8.32
CA ASP A 117 13.31 -18.63 -8.78
C ASP A 117 13.58 -18.99 -10.25
N ILE A 118 14.42 -18.20 -10.93
CA ILE A 118 14.93 -18.55 -12.25
C ILE A 118 16.36 -19.10 -12.11
N ILE A 119 16.52 -20.38 -12.45
CA ILE A 119 17.80 -21.08 -12.33
C ILE A 119 18.34 -21.39 -13.72
N LEU A 120 19.51 -20.85 -14.07
CA LEU A 120 20.18 -21.12 -15.31
C LEU A 120 21.59 -21.72 -15.10
N CYS A 121 22.01 -22.58 -16.04
CA CYS A 121 23.36 -23.12 -16.02
C CYS A 121 24.31 -22.16 -16.71
N ASP A 122 25.41 -21.86 -16.05
CA ASP A 122 26.54 -21.13 -16.62
C ASP A 122 27.51 -22.13 -17.29
N GLN A 123 27.93 -21.85 -18.51
CA GLN A 123 28.80 -22.75 -19.31
C GLN A 123 30.29 -22.43 -19.16
N ASP A 124 30.65 -21.19 -18.87
CA ASP A 124 32.04 -20.74 -18.74
C ASP A 124 32.50 -20.58 -17.28
N GLY A 125 31.57 -20.59 -16.35
CA GLY A 125 31.83 -20.67 -14.91
C GLY A 125 32.17 -19.33 -14.27
N ASP A 126 31.79 -18.21 -14.91
CA ASP A 126 32.04 -16.86 -14.38
C ASP A 126 30.93 -16.35 -13.44
N GLY A 127 29.81 -17.07 -13.35
CA GLY A 127 28.68 -16.73 -12.49
C GLY A 127 27.76 -15.65 -13.07
N VAL A 128 27.92 -15.29 -14.34
CA VAL A 128 27.14 -14.30 -15.06
C VAL A 128 26.40 -14.91 -16.23
N THR A 129 25.11 -14.62 -16.38
CA THR A 129 24.33 -15.08 -17.53
C THR A 129 23.20 -14.12 -17.86
N VAL A 130 22.49 -14.38 -18.95
CA VAL A 130 21.35 -13.57 -19.41
C VAL A 130 20.06 -14.26 -19.01
N PHE A 131 19.26 -13.57 -18.21
CA PHE A 131 17.95 -14.04 -17.75
C PHE A 131 16.83 -13.38 -18.55
N ASP A 132 15.77 -14.14 -18.79
CA ASP A 132 14.48 -13.63 -19.26
C ASP A 132 13.51 -13.60 -18.07
N LEU A 133 13.30 -12.42 -17.51
CA LEU A 133 12.42 -12.21 -16.35
C LEU A 133 10.95 -12.40 -16.73
N THR A 134 10.60 -12.18 -18.00
CA THR A 134 9.21 -12.29 -18.49
C THR A 134 8.64 -13.70 -18.39
N GLN A 135 9.49 -14.71 -18.12
CA GLN A 135 9.04 -16.06 -17.81
C GLN A 135 8.16 -16.14 -16.53
N ARG A 136 8.18 -15.11 -15.71
CA ARG A 136 7.38 -15.01 -14.49
C ARG A 136 6.11 -14.17 -14.62
N ASP A 137 5.93 -13.46 -15.76
CA ASP A 137 4.81 -12.56 -15.96
C ASP A 137 3.46 -13.26 -15.75
N ASP A 138 3.26 -14.41 -16.37
CA ASP A 138 2.00 -15.16 -16.27
C ASP A 138 1.75 -15.70 -14.85
N ASP A 139 2.80 -16.15 -14.17
CA ASP A 139 2.71 -16.66 -12.79
C ASP A 139 2.38 -15.55 -11.79
N ILE A 140 2.97 -14.35 -12.00
CA ILE A 140 2.77 -13.17 -11.16
C ILE A 140 1.38 -12.57 -11.39
N LEU A 141 1.00 -12.41 -12.65
CA LEU A 141 -0.29 -11.81 -13.01
C LEU A 141 -1.48 -12.73 -12.65
N GLY A 142 -1.31 -14.06 -12.77
CA GLY A 142 -2.41 -15.00 -12.58
C GLY A 142 -3.61 -14.64 -13.47
N ASP A 143 -4.76 -14.38 -12.87
CA ASP A 143 -5.98 -13.96 -13.59
C ASP A 143 -6.07 -12.43 -13.82
N GLN A 144 -5.10 -11.64 -13.31
CA GLN A 144 -5.05 -10.19 -13.46
C GLN A 144 -4.56 -9.81 -14.86
N THR A 145 -5.19 -8.82 -15.48
CA THR A 145 -4.90 -8.48 -16.89
C THR A 145 -3.95 -7.28 -16.99
N THR A 146 -3.06 -7.27 -17.98
CA THR A 146 -2.17 -6.14 -18.27
C THR A 146 -2.89 -4.87 -18.75
N VAL A 147 -4.22 -4.91 -18.87
CA VAL A 147 -5.04 -3.72 -19.15
C VAL A 147 -5.29 -2.93 -17.87
N ASP A 148 -5.46 -3.64 -16.77
CA ASP A 148 -5.80 -3.06 -15.46
C ASP A 148 -4.59 -3.01 -14.51
N PHE A 149 -3.54 -3.82 -14.79
CA PHE A 149 -2.36 -3.94 -13.92
C PHE A 149 -1.07 -3.70 -14.69
N GLU A 150 -0.14 -2.99 -14.05
CA GLU A 150 1.22 -2.80 -14.54
C GLU A 150 2.21 -3.64 -13.73
N LEU A 151 2.95 -4.52 -14.41
CA LEU A 151 4.00 -5.35 -13.83
C LEU A 151 5.37 -4.79 -14.19
N THR A 152 6.19 -4.49 -13.17
CA THR A 152 7.57 -4.04 -13.33
C THR A 152 8.52 -4.83 -12.44
N TYR A 153 9.81 -4.86 -12.85
CA TYR A 153 10.89 -5.53 -12.12
C TYR A 153 11.93 -4.51 -11.69
N HIS A 154 12.52 -4.70 -10.51
CA HIS A 154 13.47 -3.77 -9.90
C HIS A 154 14.63 -4.51 -9.25
N GLU A 155 15.77 -3.82 -9.11
CA GLU A 155 16.97 -4.36 -8.45
C GLU A 155 16.94 -4.18 -6.93
N THR A 156 16.09 -3.27 -6.41
CA THR A 156 15.94 -3.00 -4.97
C THR A 156 14.48 -2.96 -4.57
N LEU A 157 14.19 -3.30 -3.31
CA LEU A 157 12.84 -3.20 -2.75
C LEU A 157 12.34 -1.74 -2.75
N GLU A 158 13.20 -0.79 -2.41
CA GLU A 158 12.84 0.64 -2.39
C GLU A 158 12.37 1.12 -3.78
N ASP A 159 13.06 0.71 -4.86
CA ASP A 159 12.64 1.04 -6.22
C ASP A 159 11.31 0.36 -6.59
N ALA A 160 11.08 -0.87 -6.14
CA ALA A 160 9.81 -1.57 -6.36
C ALA A 160 8.64 -0.90 -5.60
N GLU A 161 8.87 -0.45 -4.36
CA GLU A 161 7.87 0.26 -3.57
C GLU A 161 7.50 1.61 -4.18
N THR A 162 8.50 2.36 -4.68
CA THR A 162 8.29 3.70 -5.25
C THR A 162 7.94 3.69 -6.74
N GLY A 163 8.25 2.60 -7.45
CA GLY A 163 8.14 2.52 -8.91
C GLY A 163 9.29 3.18 -9.66
N ASP A 164 10.38 3.50 -8.95
CA ASP A 164 11.56 4.12 -9.54
C ASP A 164 12.48 3.07 -10.20
N ASN A 165 13.30 3.50 -11.16
CA ASN A 165 14.36 2.72 -11.79
C ASN A 165 13.97 1.29 -12.25
N PRO A 166 12.85 1.10 -12.97
CA PRO A 166 12.46 -0.23 -13.42
C PRO A 166 13.49 -0.82 -14.38
N ILE A 167 13.67 -2.15 -14.33
CA ILE A 167 14.49 -2.90 -15.28
C ILE A 167 13.83 -2.86 -16.66
N ILE A 168 14.49 -2.20 -17.62
CA ILE A 168 13.92 -1.97 -18.96
C ILE A 168 14.04 -3.22 -19.87
N ASN A 169 15.17 -3.96 -19.77
CA ASN A 169 15.46 -5.11 -20.65
C ASN A 169 15.07 -6.43 -19.95
N THR A 170 13.81 -6.59 -19.59
CA THR A 170 13.31 -7.75 -18.82
C THR A 170 13.53 -9.09 -19.53
N SER A 171 13.44 -9.15 -20.87
CA SER A 171 13.67 -10.37 -21.65
C SER A 171 15.16 -10.70 -21.86
N SER A 172 16.07 -9.84 -21.41
CA SER A 172 17.53 -10.00 -21.61
C SER A 172 18.30 -9.29 -20.50
N TYR A 173 18.03 -9.66 -19.26
CA TYR A 173 18.66 -9.09 -18.07
C TYR A 173 19.94 -9.86 -17.72
N VAL A 174 21.05 -9.15 -17.53
CA VAL A 174 22.32 -9.72 -17.08
C VAL A 174 22.42 -9.58 -15.57
N ASN A 175 22.58 -10.69 -14.84
CA ASN A 175 22.69 -10.64 -13.39
C ASN A 175 23.96 -9.90 -12.93
N LEU A 176 23.84 -9.19 -11.82
CA LEU A 176 24.92 -8.41 -11.20
C LEU A 176 25.64 -9.17 -10.09
N SER A 177 25.02 -10.21 -9.55
CA SER A 177 25.55 -11.11 -8.52
C SER A 177 24.91 -12.49 -8.65
N ASN A 178 25.46 -13.48 -7.91
CA ASN A 178 24.92 -14.84 -7.88
C ASN A 178 24.87 -15.37 -6.45
N PRO A 179 23.68 -15.63 -5.86
CA PRO A 179 22.35 -15.28 -6.40
C PRO A 179 22.11 -13.77 -6.43
N GLN A 180 21.11 -13.36 -7.21
CA GLN A 180 20.62 -11.97 -7.21
C GLN A 180 19.11 -11.98 -7.00
N THR A 181 18.64 -11.25 -6.00
CA THR A 181 17.20 -11.00 -5.79
C THR A 181 16.69 -9.96 -6.76
N ILE A 182 15.56 -10.23 -7.39
CA ILE A 182 14.77 -9.30 -8.20
C ILE A 182 13.47 -9.04 -7.48
N TYR A 183 13.12 -7.76 -7.37
CA TYR A 183 11.87 -7.30 -6.77
C TYR A 183 10.84 -7.05 -7.85
N VAL A 184 9.62 -7.44 -7.56
CA VAL A 184 8.45 -7.30 -8.43
C VAL A 184 7.56 -6.22 -7.86
N ARG A 185 7.04 -5.36 -8.72
CA ARG A 185 5.98 -4.40 -8.43
C ARG A 185 4.79 -4.68 -9.33
N LEU A 186 3.63 -4.92 -8.74
CA LEU A 186 2.37 -5.00 -9.46
C LEU A 186 1.45 -3.87 -8.97
N GLU A 187 1.05 -3.01 -9.90
CA GLU A 187 0.21 -1.84 -9.63
C GLU A 187 -1.15 -2.01 -10.30
N ASP A 188 -2.23 -1.75 -9.56
CA ASP A 188 -3.57 -1.60 -10.12
C ASP A 188 -3.73 -0.18 -10.69
N LEU A 189 -3.84 -0.07 -12.00
CA LEU A 189 -3.93 1.21 -12.72
C LEU A 189 -5.25 1.95 -12.49
N ASN A 190 -6.26 1.30 -11.91
CA ASN A 190 -7.56 1.91 -11.64
C ASN A 190 -7.59 2.65 -10.29
N ASN A 191 -6.88 2.14 -9.29
CA ASN A 191 -6.89 2.69 -7.93
C ASN A 191 -5.51 3.10 -7.41
N GLY A 192 -4.42 2.73 -8.11
CA GLY A 192 -3.04 3.06 -7.75
C GLY A 192 -2.46 2.23 -6.60
N CYS A 193 -3.16 1.18 -6.15
CA CYS A 193 -2.63 0.28 -5.12
C CYS A 193 -1.55 -0.62 -5.69
N VAL A 194 -0.55 -0.93 -4.85
CA VAL A 194 0.65 -1.66 -5.24
C VAL A 194 0.88 -2.84 -4.32
N SER A 195 1.31 -3.96 -4.91
CA SER A 195 1.88 -5.08 -4.17
C SER A 195 3.28 -5.37 -4.66
N THR A 196 4.19 -5.71 -3.75
CA THR A 196 5.58 -6.07 -4.06
C THR A 196 5.88 -7.51 -3.66
N GLY A 197 6.75 -8.15 -4.43
CA GLY A 197 7.23 -9.52 -4.20
C GLY A 197 8.69 -9.65 -4.62
N GLU A 198 9.26 -10.85 -4.46
CA GLU A 198 10.65 -11.08 -4.83
C GLU A 198 10.87 -12.52 -5.29
N PHE A 199 11.91 -12.74 -6.09
CA PHE A 199 12.45 -14.04 -6.45
C PHE A 199 13.94 -13.93 -6.78
N ASP A 200 14.66 -15.06 -6.76
CA ASP A 200 16.08 -15.08 -7.01
C ASP A 200 16.44 -15.52 -8.45
N LEU A 201 17.45 -14.87 -9.00
CA LEU A 201 18.19 -15.34 -10.16
C LEU A 201 19.38 -16.15 -9.67
N ILE A 202 19.43 -17.42 -10.05
CA ILE A 202 20.47 -18.33 -9.60
C ILE A 202 21.24 -18.88 -10.80
N VAL A 203 22.55 -18.64 -10.79
CA VAL A 203 23.48 -19.22 -11.77
C VAL A 203 24.07 -20.49 -11.20
N SER A 204 23.74 -21.64 -11.79
CA SER A 204 24.29 -22.94 -11.41
C SER A 204 25.57 -23.22 -12.16
N LEU A 205 26.69 -23.35 -11.43
CA LEU A 205 27.98 -23.62 -12.03
C LEU A 205 28.04 -25.07 -12.54
N PRO A 206 28.78 -25.32 -13.64
CA PRO A 206 28.93 -26.67 -14.17
C PRO A 206 29.69 -27.57 -13.19
N PRO A 207 29.36 -28.87 -13.12
CA PRO A 207 30.09 -29.80 -12.27
C PRO A 207 31.54 -29.94 -12.71
N VAL A 208 32.45 -29.88 -11.77
CA VAL A 208 33.89 -30.13 -12.05
C VAL A 208 34.10 -31.62 -12.36
N ILE A 209 34.40 -31.90 -13.63
CA ILE A 209 34.76 -33.26 -14.05
C ILE A 209 36.26 -33.46 -13.81
N ILE A 210 36.57 -34.28 -12.82
CA ILE A 210 37.96 -34.73 -12.61
C ILE A 210 38.28 -35.78 -13.68
N GLN A 211 39.26 -35.51 -14.51
CA GLN A 211 39.74 -36.50 -15.48
C GLN A 211 40.21 -37.75 -14.71
N PRO A 212 39.69 -38.95 -15.04
CA PRO A 212 40.18 -40.17 -14.43
C PRO A 212 41.67 -40.37 -14.80
N THR A 213 42.42 -40.86 -13.83
CA THR A 213 43.82 -41.28 -14.11
C THR A 213 43.83 -42.37 -15.16
N PRO A 214 44.81 -42.38 -16.10
CA PRO A 214 44.91 -43.41 -17.08
C PRO A 214 45.00 -44.81 -16.39
N LEU A 215 44.25 -45.76 -16.93
CA LEU A 215 44.32 -47.13 -16.48
C LEU A 215 45.58 -47.75 -17.14
N GLU A 216 46.59 -48.02 -16.32
CA GLU A 216 47.76 -48.74 -16.76
C GLU A 216 47.52 -50.25 -16.55
N LEU A 217 47.54 -51.00 -17.68
CA LEU A 217 47.50 -52.45 -17.63
C LEU A 217 48.88 -52.95 -18.02
N CYS A 218 49.38 -53.92 -17.23
CA CYS A 218 50.57 -54.69 -17.65
C CYS A 218 50.14 -55.73 -18.68
N ASP A 219 50.88 -55.83 -19.74
CA ASP A 219 50.75 -56.91 -20.72
C ASP A 219 51.46 -58.18 -20.11
N ASP A 220 50.68 -59.21 -19.78
CA ASP A 220 51.20 -60.51 -19.37
C ASP A 220 51.42 -61.38 -20.61
N GLU A 221 52.64 -61.41 -21.11
CA GLU A 221 53.06 -62.43 -22.07
C GLU A 221 53.23 -63.79 -21.41
#